data_a0a8da54031d88ca3ca05ee52ad46a8e
#
_entry.id   a0a8da54031d88ca3ca05ee52ad46a8e
#
_cell.length_a   1.000
_cell.length_b   1.000
_cell.length_c   1.000
_cell.angle_alpha   90.00
_cell.angle_beta   90.00
_cell.angle_gamma   90.00
#
_symmetry.space_group_name_H-M   'P 1'
#
loop_
_entity.id
_entity.type
_entity.pdbx_description
1 polymer ?
#
loop_
_entity_poly.entity_id
_entity_poly.type
_entity_poly.pdbx_seq_one_letter_code
_entity_poly.pdbx_strand_id
1 'polypeptide(L)'
;SASWQANYRRKGRDVSVSFRVAFGFDILNAYRMKYETLACLSSFNVPKSAYQKIGEYYNFAPSIYSDRYIEPGDYVKLDNLTIGYTFDLSQRNKVIRSIRVFCTGMNLLTISGYSGLDPEVAIVGLTPGVDPINKYPNLRSYIIGASFNF
;
A
#
# COMPACT_ATOMS: atom_id res chain seq x y z
N SER A 1 -7.52 -8.73 9.77
CA SER A 1 -6.29 -8.75 8.94
C SER A 1 -5.51 -10.03 9.16
N ALA A 2 -4.86 -10.51 8.13
CA ALA A 2 -3.97 -11.66 8.17
C ALA A 2 -2.70 -11.36 7.36
N SER A 3 -1.57 -11.98 7.76
CA SER A 3 -0.32 -11.93 7.00
C SER A 3 0.14 -13.35 6.69
N TRP A 4 0.69 -13.53 5.51
CA TRP A 4 1.25 -14.78 5.06
C TRP A 4 2.64 -14.56 4.49
N GLN A 5 3.58 -15.44 4.89
CA GLN A 5 4.95 -15.41 4.42
C GLN A 5 5.37 -16.78 3.91
N ALA A 6 5.99 -16.82 2.75
CA ALA A 6 6.61 -18.01 2.20
C ALA A 6 8.09 -17.77 1.94
N ASN A 7 8.90 -18.77 2.29
CA ASN A 7 10.33 -18.77 2.03
C ASN A 7 10.70 -20.06 1.29
N TYR A 8 11.42 -19.91 0.20
CA TYR A 8 11.93 -21.01 -0.59
C TYR A 8 13.45 -20.87 -0.73
N ARG A 9 14.17 -21.96 -0.42
CA ARG A 9 15.62 -22.03 -0.58
C ARG A 9 16.03 -23.34 -1.23
N ARG A 10 16.77 -23.28 -2.33
CA ARG A 10 17.32 -24.44 -3.03
C ARG A 10 18.57 -24.09 -3.85
N LYS A 11 19.64 -24.86 -3.70
CA LYS A 11 20.88 -24.74 -4.49
C LYS A 11 21.42 -23.30 -4.60
N GLY A 12 21.52 -22.61 -3.48
CA GLY A 12 22.01 -21.23 -3.43
C GLY A 12 20.99 -20.15 -3.81
N ARG A 13 19.82 -20.52 -4.32
CA ARG A 13 18.72 -19.58 -4.61
C ARG A 13 17.81 -19.46 -3.41
N ASP A 14 17.45 -18.25 -3.03
CA ASP A 14 16.47 -17.98 -2.01
C ASP A 14 15.43 -16.97 -2.51
N VAL A 15 14.19 -17.26 -2.22
CA VAL A 15 13.05 -16.37 -2.51
C VAL A 15 12.22 -16.27 -1.24
N SER A 16 11.92 -15.06 -0.84
CA SER A 16 11.01 -14.75 0.26
C SER A 16 9.92 -13.83 -0.22
N VAL A 17 8.68 -14.17 0.07
CA VAL A 17 7.52 -13.36 -0.28
C VAL A 17 6.63 -13.18 0.94
N SER A 18 6.11 -11.97 1.13
CA SER A 18 5.20 -11.63 2.22
C SER A 18 3.97 -10.91 1.67
N PHE A 19 2.81 -11.44 2.00
CA PHE A 19 1.51 -10.86 1.69
C PHE A 19 0.81 -10.44 2.96
N ARG A 20 0.04 -9.36 2.87
CA ARG A 20 -0.89 -8.92 3.90
C ARG A 20 -2.26 -8.71 3.30
N VAL A 21 -3.27 -9.15 4.02
CA VAL A 21 -4.66 -9.02 3.62
C VAL A 21 -5.48 -8.47 4.77
N ALA A 22 -6.43 -7.61 4.47
CA ALA A 22 -7.42 -7.14 5.42
C ALA A 22 -8.78 -7.09 4.72
N PHE A 23 -9.81 -7.59 5.40
CA PHE A 23 -11.17 -7.66 4.89
C PHE A 23 -12.18 -7.31 5.98
N GLY A 24 -13.37 -6.88 5.55
CA GLY A 24 -14.51 -6.66 6.42
C GLY A 24 -14.42 -5.39 7.25
N PHE A 25 -13.90 -4.31 6.68
CA PHE A 25 -13.90 -2.99 7.28
C PHE A 25 -14.18 -1.91 6.24
N ASP A 26 -14.73 -0.80 6.72
CA ASP A 26 -15.06 0.35 5.89
C ASP A 26 -14.13 1.51 6.22
N ILE A 27 -13.91 2.36 5.21
CA ILE A 27 -13.08 3.56 5.30
C ILE A 27 -13.92 4.77 4.96
N LEU A 28 -13.88 5.79 5.82
CA LEU A 28 -14.37 7.10 5.48
C LEU A 28 -13.33 7.85 4.67
N ASN A 29 -13.63 8.09 3.39
CA ASN A 29 -12.78 8.84 2.49
C ASN A 29 -12.95 10.35 2.72
N ALA A 30 -12.18 10.90 3.65
CA ALA A 30 -12.27 12.31 4.00
C ALA A 30 -11.80 13.24 2.85
N TYR A 31 -10.93 12.73 1.96
CA TYR A 31 -10.52 13.47 0.77
C TYR A 31 -11.71 13.69 -0.17
N ARG A 32 -12.47 12.64 -0.50
CA ARG A 32 -13.68 12.75 -1.30
C ARG A 32 -14.71 13.64 -0.63
N MET A 33 -14.92 13.47 0.68
CA MET A 33 -15.86 14.27 1.46
C MET A 33 -15.54 15.77 1.35
N LYS A 34 -14.26 16.14 1.36
CA LYS A 34 -13.84 17.55 1.29
C LYS A 34 -13.87 18.12 -0.12
N TYR A 35 -13.45 17.36 -1.12
CA TYR A 35 -13.20 17.89 -2.47
C TYR A 35 -14.26 17.49 -3.51
N GLU A 36 -15.10 16.50 -3.21
CA GLU A 36 -16.17 16.06 -4.13
C GLU A 36 -17.45 16.91 -3.99
N THR A 37 -17.27 18.22 -3.89
CA THR A 37 -18.35 19.21 -3.82
C THR A 37 -18.00 20.42 -4.66
N LEU A 38 -18.99 20.98 -5.36
CA LEU A 38 -18.82 22.22 -6.14
C LEU A 38 -18.76 23.47 -5.26
N ALA A 39 -19.07 23.35 -3.95
CA ALA A 39 -18.89 24.44 -3.01
C ALA A 39 -17.43 24.90 -2.89
N CYS A 40 -16.47 24.02 -3.17
CA CYS A 40 -15.03 24.31 -3.11
C CYS A 40 -14.45 24.85 -4.43
N LEU A 41 -15.25 25.00 -5.48
CA LEU A 41 -14.79 25.35 -6.84
C LEU A 41 -14.07 26.69 -6.90
N SER A 42 -14.44 27.65 -6.03
CA SER A 42 -13.79 28.96 -5.95
C SER A 42 -12.40 28.93 -5.31
N SER A 43 -12.09 27.90 -4.55
CA SER A 43 -10.86 27.82 -3.74
C SER A 43 -9.90 26.75 -4.23
N PHE A 44 -10.39 25.68 -4.86
CA PHE A 44 -9.61 24.52 -5.26
C PHE A 44 -10.10 23.93 -6.59
N ASN A 45 -9.20 23.23 -7.28
CA ASN A 45 -9.60 22.34 -8.36
C ASN A 45 -10.33 21.13 -7.77
N VAL A 46 -11.54 20.86 -8.24
CA VAL A 46 -12.35 19.74 -7.79
C VAL A 46 -12.18 18.52 -8.72
N PRO A 47 -12.29 17.29 -8.20
CA PRO A 47 -12.22 16.10 -9.02
C PRO A 47 -13.41 16.02 -9.99
N LYS A 48 -13.25 15.29 -11.10
CA LYS A 48 -14.31 15.10 -12.10
C LYS A 48 -15.60 14.52 -11.50
N SER A 49 -15.49 13.71 -10.45
CA SER A 49 -16.62 13.13 -9.72
C SER A 49 -17.50 14.19 -9.03
N ALA A 50 -16.95 15.36 -8.69
CA ALA A 50 -17.73 16.46 -8.11
C ALA A 50 -18.79 17.02 -9.06
N TYR A 51 -18.62 16.85 -10.38
CA TYR A 51 -19.60 17.26 -11.39
C TYR A 51 -20.70 16.20 -11.63
N GLN A 52 -20.67 15.08 -10.93
CA GLN A 52 -21.74 14.10 -11.00
C GLN A 52 -22.95 14.61 -10.21
N LYS A 53 -24.12 14.53 -10.83
CA LYS A 53 -25.37 14.88 -10.15
C LYS A 53 -25.72 13.82 -9.09
N ILE A 54 -26.27 14.28 -7.99
CA ILE A 54 -26.92 13.48 -6.98
C ILE A 54 -28.42 13.61 -7.19
N GLY A 55 -29.05 12.62 -7.84
CA GLY A 55 -30.38 12.77 -8.37
C GLY A 55 -30.41 13.82 -9.47
N GLU A 56 -31.21 14.86 -9.33
CA GLU A 56 -31.34 15.95 -10.33
C GLU A 56 -30.37 17.12 -10.10
N TYR A 57 -29.71 17.18 -8.96
CA TYR A 57 -28.92 18.33 -8.52
C TYR A 57 -27.44 18.04 -8.41
N TYR A 58 -26.63 19.08 -8.62
CA TYR A 58 -25.21 19.06 -8.32
C TYR A 58 -24.98 19.22 -6.83
N ASN A 59 -23.89 18.62 -6.34
CA ASN A 59 -23.52 18.74 -4.93
C ASN A 59 -22.83 20.07 -4.64
N PHE A 60 -23.59 21.04 -4.12
CA PHE A 60 -23.09 22.31 -3.59
C PHE A 60 -23.05 22.33 -2.05
N ALA A 61 -23.37 21.21 -1.40
CA ALA A 61 -23.33 21.14 0.05
C ALA A 61 -21.89 21.25 0.58
N PRO A 62 -21.69 21.89 1.72
CA PRO A 62 -20.39 21.81 2.42
C PRO A 62 -20.10 20.37 2.79
N SER A 63 -18.84 20.09 3.18
CA SER A 63 -18.40 18.76 3.60
C SER A 63 -19.25 18.27 4.77
N ILE A 64 -20.15 17.34 4.51
CA ILE A 64 -21.05 16.72 5.50
C ILE A 64 -20.73 15.24 5.56
N TYR A 65 -20.70 14.69 6.76
CA TYR A 65 -20.58 13.25 6.97
C TYR A 65 -21.78 12.52 6.35
N SER A 66 -21.51 11.61 5.42
CA SER A 66 -22.52 10.82 4.72
C SER A 66 -21.94 9.44 4.40
N ASP A 67 -22.80 8.44 4.36
CA ASP A 67 -22.52 7.08 3.91
C ASP A 67 -21.96 7.00 2.48
N ARG A 68 -22.27 8.01 1.65
CA ARG A 68 -21.71 8.18 0.30
C ARG A 68 -20.19 8.16 0.25
N TYR A 69 -19.52 8.57 1.31
CA TYR A 69 -18.06 8.64 1.41
C TYR A 69 -17.46 7.49 2.19
N ILE A 70 -18.29 6.53 2.59
CA ILE A 70 -17.86 5.27 3.20
C ILE A 70 -17.64 4.25 2.09
N GLU A 71 -16.44 3.70 2.04
CA GLU A 71 -16.02 2.76 1.02
C GLU A 71 -15.45 1.49 1.66
N PRO A 72 -15.61 0.31 1.02
CA PRO A 72 -14.98 -0.90 1.53
C PRO A 72 -13.45 -0.74 1.52
N GLY A 73 -12.83 -1.04 2.65
CA GLY A 73 -11.40 -0.93 2.86
C GLY A 73 -10.63 -2.21 2.57
N ASP A 74 -11.27 -3.21 2.00
CA ASP A 74 -10.66 -4.52 1.73
C ASP A 74 -9.45 -4.39 0.81
N TYR A 75 -8.35 -5.06 1.18
CA TYR A 75 -7.15 -5.06 0.35
C TYR A 75 -6.32 -6.34 0.45
N VAL A 76 -5.56 -6.58 -0.60
CA VAL A 76 -4.46 -7.55 -0.65
C VAL A 76 -3.20 -6.80 -1.04
N LYS A 77 -2.14 -6.94 -0.25
CA LYS A 77 -0.89 -6.23 -0.42
C LYS A 77 0.29 -7.20 -0.50
N LEU A 78 1.15 -7.01 -1.51
CA LEU A 78 2.46 -7.64 -1.58
C LEU A 78 3.45 -6.72 -0.88
N ASP A 79 3.71 -7.01 0.41
CA ASP A 79 4.54 -6.17 1.25
C ASP A 79 6.02 -6.27 0.91
N ASN A 80 6.50 -7.50 0.69
CA ASN A 80 7.91 -7.76 0.47
C ASN A 80 8.11 -8.93 -0.49
N LEU A 81 9.02 -8.76 -1.43
CA LEU A 81 9.55 -9.80 -2.29
C LEU A 81 11.08 -9.70 -2.29
N THR A 82 11.76 -10.70 -1.75
CA THR A 82 13.22 -10.80 -1.80
C THR A 82 13.63 -11.97 -2.66
N ILE A 83 14.54 -11.75 -3.58
CA ILE A 83 15.18 -12.77 -4.40
C ILE A 83 16.67 -12.68 -4.16
N GLY A 84 17.29 -13.78 -3.76
CA GLY A 84 18.71 -13.87 -3.48
C GLY A 84 19.38 -15.06 -4.17
N TYR A 85 20.67 -14.89 -4.40
CA TYR A 85 21.53 -15.96 -4.87
C TYR A 85 22.84 -15.98 -4.08
N THR A 86 23.18 -17.15 -3.55
CA THR A 86 24.42 -17.38 -2.79
C THR A 86 25.40 -18.17 -3.65
N PHE A 87 26.53 -17.55 -3.92
CA PHE A 87 27.69 -18.19 -4.56
C PHE A 87 28.55 -18.82 -3.49
N ASP A 88 28.72 -20.13 -3.53
CA ASP A 88 29.65 -20.84 -2.66
C ASP A 88 31.05 -20.82 -3.29
N LEU A 89 31.99 -20.18 -2.59
CA LEU A 89 33.39 -20.04 -3.01
C LEU A 89 34.35 -20.83 -2.15
N SER A 90 33.84 -21.62 -1.20
CA SER A 90 34.64 -22.37 -0.21
C SER A 90 35.73 -23.27 -0.83
N GLN A 91 35.47 -23.78 -2.05
CA GLN A 91 36.46 -24.61 -2.79
C GLN A 91 37.48 -23.78 -3.58
N ARG A 92 37.21 -22.49 -3.84
CA ARG A 92 38.07 -21.65 -4.67
C ARG A 92 38.86 -20.61 -3.89
N ASN A 93 38.38 -20.21 -2.75
CA ASN A 93 38.98 -19.12 -1.96
C ASN A 93 39.01 -19.47 -0.48
N LYS A 94 40.18 -19.30 0.17
CA LYS A 94 40.35 -19.59 1.59
C LYS A 94 39.87 -18.45 2.50
N VAL A 95 39.68 -17.26 1.96
CA VAL A 95 39.34 -16.07 2.72
C VAL A 95 37.81 -15.83 2.66
N ILE A 96 37.22 -15.91 1.49
CA ILE A 96 35.77 -15.67 1.31
C ILE A 96 35.09 -17.02 1.05
N ARG A 97 34.22 -17.44 1.96
CA ARG A 97 33.47 -18.68 1.86
C ARG A 97 32.26 -18.58 0.96
N SER A 98 31.51 -17.51 1.08
CA SER A 98 30.34 -17.30 0.21
C SER A 98 30.03 -15.83 0.01
N ILE A 99 29.40 -15.54 -1.13
CA ILE A 99 28.85 -14.22 -1.47
C ILE A 99 27.36 -14.40 -1.76
N ARG A 100 26.49 -13.69 -1.05
CA ARG A 100 25.07 -13.63 -1.33
C ARG A 100 24.71 -12.29 -1.90
N VAL A 101 24.17 -12.27 -3.12
CA VAL A 101 23.59 -11.09 -3.76
C VAL A 101 22.07 -11.20 -3.65
N PHE A 102 21.39 -10.10 -3.31
CA PHE A 102 19.94 -10.11 -3.19
C PHE A 102 19.34 -8.81 -3.70
N CYS A 103 18.09 -8.91 -4.14
CA CYS A 103 17.23 -7.80 -4.49
C CYS A 103 15.92 -7.92 -3.70
N THR A 104 15.52 -6.85 -3.05
CA THR A 104 14.28 -6.77 -2.27
C THR A 104 13.43 -5.65 -2.81
N GLY A 105 12.17 -5.94 -3.11
CA GLY A 105 11.14 -4.96 -3.41
C GLY A 105 10.14 -4.88 -2.27
N MET A 106 9.81 -3.68 -1.84
CA MET A 106 8.84 -3.41 -0.77
C MET A 106 7.64 -2.63 -1.29
N ASN A 107 6.45 -2.92 -0.76
CA ASN A 107 5.18 -2.29 -1.16
C ASN A 107 4.92 -2.37 -2.67
N LEU A 108 5.18 -3.53 -3.29
CA LEU A 108 5.19 -3.68 -4.73
C LEU A 108 3.81 -3.56 -5.35
N LEU A 109 2.80 -4.12 -4.71
CA LEU A 109 1.45 -4.18 -5.24
C LEU A 109 0.43 -4.07 -4.10
N THR A 110 -0.58 -3.22 -4.32
CA THR A 110 -1.79 -3.17 -3.49
C THR A 110 -2.99 -3.33 -4.42
N ILE A 111 -3.84 -4.31 -4.13
CA ILE A 111 -5.11 -4.55 -4.82
C ILE A 111 -6.21 -4.23 -3.83
N SER A 112 -7.06 -3.25 -4.17
CA SER A 112 -8.17 -2.79 -3.33
C SER A 112 -9.28 -2.22 -4.21
N GLY A 113 -10.51 -2.25 -3.71
CA GLY A 113 -11.64 -1.52 -4.28
C GLY A 113 -11.76 -0.08 -3.79
N TYR A 114 -10.92 0.33 -2.84
CA TYR A 114 -10.92 1.67 -2.28
C TYR A 114 -10.46 2.72 -3.31
N SER A 115 -11.19 3.85 -3.42
CA SER A 115 -10.91 4.89 -4.42
C SER A 115 -9.82 5.89 -3.97
N GLY A 116 -9.41 5.86 -2.71
CA GLY A 116 -8.35 6.72 -2.17
C GLY A 116 -6.95 6.22 -2.51
N LEU A 117 -5.94 6.90 -1.96
CA LEU A 117 -4.52 6.64 -2.28
C LEU A 117 -4.00 5.33 -1.69
N ASP A 118 -4.44 4.97 -0.49
CA ASP A 118 -3.96 3.77 0.22
C ASP A 118 -5.03 3.29 1.21
N PRO A 119 -5.54 2.05 1.07
CA PRO A 119 -6.55 1.50 1.97
C PRO A 119 -6.01 1.20 3.37
N GLU A 120 -4.70 1.27 3.59
CA GLU A 120 -4.08 1.02 4.89
C GLU A 120 -4.23 2.24 5.81
N VAL A 121 -5.44 2.45 6.32
CA VAL A 121 -5.74 3.52 7.27
C VAL A 121 -5.53 3.05 8.71
N ALA A 122 -5.37 4.01 9.64
CA ALA A 122 -5.28 3.70 11.05
C ALA A 122 -6.59 3.08 11.55
N ILE A 123 -6.51 1.85 12.08
CA ILE A 123 -7.64 1.14 12.70
C ILE A 123 -7.73 1.48 14.18
N VAL A 124 -6.65 2.02 14.76
CA VAL A 124 -6.51 2.34 16.17
C VAL A 124 -6.29 3.84 16.34
N GLY A 125 -6.92 4.44 17.33
CA GLY A 125 -6.79 5.86 17.62
C GLY A 125 -8.14 6.53 17.86
N LEU A 126 -8.15 7.85 17.88
CA LEU A 126 -9.38 8.65 18.11
C LEU A 126 -10.31 8.72 16.90
N THR A 127 -9.81 8.40 15.73
CA THR A 127 -10.56 8.40 14.45
C THR A 127 -10.25 7.15 13.63
N PRO A 128 -10.64 5.96 14.11
CA PRO A 128 -10.39 4.72 13.39
C PRO A 128 -11.19 4.69 12.07
N GLY A 129 -10.60 4.14 11.02
CA GLY A 129 -11.27 3.97 9.72
C GLY A 129 -11.44 5.27 8.93
N VAL A 130 -10.82 6.37 9.33
CA VAL A 130 -10.82 7.62 8.57
C VAL A 130 -9.52 7.75 7.79
N ASP A 131 -9.61 7.92 6.46
CA ASP A 131 -8.45 8.26 5.62
C ASP A 131 -8.22 9.77 5.67
N PRO A 132 -7.17 10.24 6.39
CA PRO A 132 -6.92 11.66 6.54
C PRO A 132 -6.45 12.30 5.23
N ILE A 133 -6.88 13.54 4.99
CA ILE A 133 -6.59 14.29 3.75
C ILE A 133 -5.09 14.44 3.45
N ASN A 134 -4.26 14.43 4.49
CA ASN A 134 -2.82 14.68 4.38
C ASN A 134 -1.97 13.40 4.46
N LYS A 135 -2.57 12.22 4.32
CA LYS A 135 -1.81 10.97 4.32
C LYS A 135 -0.98 10.84 3.05
N TYR A 136 0.30 10.60 3.22
CA TYR A 136 1.17 10.25 2.11
C TYR A 136 1.05 8.74 1.81
N PRO A 137 0.89 8.33 0.56
CA PRO A 137 0.80 6.90 0.22
C PRO A 137 2.11 6.17 0.48
N ASN A 138 2.02 4.88 0.77
CA ASN A 138 3.19 4.04 0.94
C ASN A 138 3.99 3.96 -0.37
N LEU A 139 5.30 4.25 -0.29
CA LEU A 139 6.20 4.23 -1.43
C LEU A 139 6.65 2.81 -1.76
N ARG A 140 6.81 2.54 -3.04
CA ARG A 140 7.56 1.36 -3.50
C ARG A 140 9.04 1.60 -3.29
N SER A 141 9.74 0.63 -2.73
CA SER A 141 11.18 0.70 -2.49
C SER A 141 11.87 -0.53 -3.06
N TYR A 142 13.06 -0.33 -3.63
CA TYR A 142 13.89 -1.39 -4.17
C TYR A 142 15.27 -1.31 -3.52
N ILE A 143 15.73 -2.43 -2.99
CA ILE A 143 17.00 -2.55 -2.30
C ILE A 143 17.81 -3.63 -3.00
N ILE A 144 19.03 -3.33 -3.39
CA ILE A 144 20.00 -4.30 -3.90
C ILE A 144 21.16 -4.33 -2.93
N GLY A 145 21.57 -5.53 -2.54
CA GLY A 145 22.64 -5.69 -1.57
C GLY A 145 23.47 -6.94 -1.83
N ALA A 146 24.66 -6.95 -1.24
CA ALA A 146 25.55 -8.10 -1.20
C ALA A 146 26.03 -8.35 0.23
N SER A 147 26.07 -9.62 0.62
CA SER A 147 26.59 -10.07 1.91
C SER A 147 27.76 -11.03 1.69
N PHE A 148 28.86 -10.78 2.38
CA PHE A 148 30.08 -11.57 2.31
C PHE A 148 30.24 -12.37 3.60
N ASN A 149 30.56 -13.65 3.47
CA ASN A 149 30.87 -14.54 4.58
C ASN A 149 32.32 -15.03 4.44
N PHE A 150 33.12 -14.77 5.48
CA PHE A 150 34.53 -15.10 5.55
C PHE A 150 34.82 -16.38 6.30
#